data_a29eaa1119094a7243346d8b0fd650b8
#
_entry.id   a29eaa1119094a7243346d8b0fd650b8
#
_cell.length_a   1.000
_cell.length_b   1.000
_cell.length_c   1.000
_cell.angle_alpha   90.00
_cell.angle_beta   90.00
_cell.angle_gamma   90.00
#
_symmetry.space_group_name_H-M   'P 1'
#
loop_
_entity.id
_entity.type
_entity.pdbx_description
1 polymer ?
#
loop_
_entity_poly.entity_id
_entity_poly.type
_entity_poly.pdbx_seq_one_letter_code
_entity_poly.pdbx_strand_id
1 'polypeptide(L)'
;MSYQDILVFLDDGTTNATRVNTGFKLAKQHDASLTGIALATMKPRKVKTDSSMVRRRMSQEMAEKLVAEFTSQAADKGVNSKTIIIAGDADESTLKLTHYSHNYDLLILRQPNPDHENYSRLTQLSETVLLKSGRPILFMPYIGTDKCPGERVMITWDGTASACRAVHNAIPILQHAKEVVLVIVENDKT
;
A
#
# COMPACT_ATOMS: atom_id res chain seq x y z
N MET A 1 12.47 -12.84 -12.40
CA MET A 1 11.43 -12.91 -11.35
C MET A 1 10.31 -11.96 -11.70
N SER A 2 9.06 -12.27 -11.37
CA SER A 2 7.87 -11.44 -11.64
C SER A 2 6.96 -11.51 -10.42
N TYR A 3 6.25 -10.43 -10.10
CA TYR A 3 5.17 -10.49 -9.13
C TYR A 3 3.98 -11.23 -9.76
N GLN A 4 3.29 -12.07 -8.99
CA GLN A 4 2.09 -12.79 -9.42
C GLN A 4 0.83 -12.22 -8.76
N ASP A 5 0.93 -11.83 -7.49
CA ASP A 5 -0.17 -11.29 -6.71
C ASP A 5 0.26 -9.99 -6.03
N ILE A 6 -0.43 -8.90 -6.38
CA ILE A 6 -0.17 -7.56 -5.83
C ILE A 6 -1.38 -7.11 -5.02
N LEU A 7 -1.14 -6.55 -3.83
CA LEU A 7 -2.17 -5.96 -3.00
C LEU A 7 -2.02 -4.44 -2.98
N VAL A 8 -3.10 -3.70 -3.25
CA VAL A 8 -3.16 -2.24 -3.15
C VAL A 8 -4.17 -1.81 -2.10
N PHE A 9 -3.72 -0.97 -1.18
CA PHE A 9 -4.56 -0.38 -0.15
C PHE A 9 -5.40 0.76 -0.73
N LEU A 10 -6.72 0.73 -0.49
CA LEU A 10 -7.69 1.72 -0.94
C LEU A 10 -8.12 2.60 0.23
N ASP A 11 -8.11 3.91 0.05
CA ASP A 11 -8.62 4.89 1.01
C ASP A 11 -9.17 6.14 0.31
N ASP A 12 -9.75 7.06 1.08
CA ASP A 12 -10.30 8.33 0.62
C ASP A 12 -9.24 9.47 0.55
N GLY A 13 -7.95 9.12 0.63
CA GLY A 13 -6.87 10.09 0.58
C GLY A 13 -6.58 10.60 -0.84
N THR A 14 -6.01 11.81 -0.92
CA THR A 14 -5.70 12.49 -2.20
C THR A 14 -4.77 11.71 -3.12
N THR A 15 -3.94 10.83 -2.57
CA THR A 15 -2.98 9.99 -3.33
C THR A 15 -3.53 8.62 -3.70
N ASN A 16 -4.80 8.31 -3.37
CA ASN A 16 -5.40 7.01 -3.70
C ASN A 16 -5.37 6.72 -5.20
N ALA A 17 -5.74 7.68 -6.02
CA ALA A 17 -5.76 7.51 -7.48
C ALA A 17 -4.37 7.16 -8.05
N THR A 18 -3.32 7.84 -7.61
CA THR A 18 -1.94 7.56 -8.05
C THR A 18 -1.48 6.19 -7.58
N ARG A 19 -1.81 5.81 -6.34
CA ARG A 19 -1.49 4.49 -5.78
C ARG A 19 -2.16 3.37 -6.57
N VAL A 20 -3.45 3.49 -6.84
CA VAL A 20 -4.23 2.53 -7.62
C VAL A 20 -3.70 2.43 -9.06
N ASN A 21 -3.40 3.56 -9.71
CA ASN A 21 -2.81 3.57 -11.04
C ASN A 21 -1.43 2.90 -11.08
N THR A 22 -0.61 3.07 -10.03
CA THR A 22 0.65 2.35 -9.87
C THR A 22 0.42 0.84 -9.78
N GLY A 23 -0.59 0.40 -9.01
CA GLY A 23 -1.00 -0.99 -8.94
C GLY A 23 -1.40 -1.56 -10.30
N PHE A 24 -2.23 -0.86 -11.06
CA PHE A 24 -2.61 -1.27 -12.42
C PHE A 24 -1.42 -1.38 -13.37
N LYS A 25 -0.49 -0.40 -13.32
CA LYS A 25 0.71 -0.43 -14.16
C LYS A 25 1.57 -1.65 -13.83
N LEU A 26 1.85 -1.89 -12.55
CA LEU A 26 2.66 -3.04 -12.12
C LEU A 26 1.95 -4.37 -12.44
N ALA A 27 0.65 -4.47 -12.21
CA ALA A 27 -0.12 -5.66 -12.56
C ALA A 27 0.00 -5.99 -14.05
N LYS A 28 -0.17 -5.01 -14.94
CA LYS A 28 0.02 -5.20 -16.39
C LYS A 28 1.46 -5.57 -16.76
N GLN A 29 2.44 -4.91 -16.16
CA GLN A 29 3.86 -5.13 -16.45
C GLN A 29 4.32 -6.54 -16.09
N HIS A 30 3.70 -7.13 -15.06
CA HIS A 30 4.07 -8.44 -14.53
C HIS A 30 3.07 -9.56 -14.87
N ASP A 31 1.98 -9.25 -15.55
CA ASP A 31 0.83 -10.14 -15.76
C ASP A 31 0.29 -10.70 -14.43
N ALA A 32 0.21 -9.82 -13.43
CA ALA A 32 -0.15 -10.13 -12.06
C ALA A 32 -1.64 -9.92 -11.79
N SER A 33 -2.18 -10.67 -10.82
CA SER A 33 -3.48 -10.38 -10.21
C SER A 33 -3.35 -9.21 -9.24
N LEU A 34 -4.29 -8.25 -9.29
CA LEU A 34 -4.30 -7.08 -8.41
C LEU A 34 -5.49 -7.13 -7.46
N THR A 35 -5.22 -7.13 -6.16
CA THR A 35 -6.26 -7.09 -5.14
C THR A 35 -6.35 -5.70 -4.50
N GLY A 36 -7.52 -5.07 -4.62
CA GLY A 36 -7.85 -3.84 -3.90
C GLY A 36 -8.40 -4.16 -2.51
N ILE A 37 -7.81 -3.59 -1.45
CA ILE A 37 -8.27 -3.82 -0.09
C ILE A 37 -8.64 -2.50 0.58
N ALA A 38 -9.88 -2.41 1.11
CA ALA A 38 -10.39 -1.27 1.85
C ALA A 38 -10.70 -1.64 3.30
N LEU A 39 -10.49 -0.71 4.23
CA LEU A 39 -10.85 -0.90 5.64
C LEU A 39 -12.13 -0.13 5.97
N ALA A 40 -13.17 -0.87 6.35
CA ALA A 40 -14.41 -0.31 6.93
C ALA A 40 -14.26 -0.13 8.44
N THR A 41 -13.26 0.67 8.86
CA THR A 41 -12.99 0.93 10.28
C THR A 41 -13.71 2.16 10.75
N MET A 42 -14.30 2.12 11.94
CA MET A 42 -14.95 3.28 12.54
C MET A 42 -13.94 4.42 12.74
N LYS A 43 -14.23 5.59 12.14
CA LYS A 43 -13.47 6.82 12.42
C LYS A 43 -13.65 7.24 13.87
N PRO A 44 -12.66 7.92 14.49
CA PRO A 44 -12.82 8.51 15.82
C PRO A 44 -14.06 9.38 15.89
N ARG A 45 -14.68 9.47 17.06
CA ARG A 45 -15.90 10.26 17.28
C ARG A 45 -15.61 11.75 17.16
N LYS A 46 -16.04 12.41 16.08
CA LYS A 46 -15.91 13.86 15.89
C LYS A 46 -17.03 14.66 16.59
N VAL A 47 -18.21 14.08 16.73
CA VAL A 47 -19.39 14.71 17.32
C VAL A 47 -19.99 13.82 18.39
N LYS A 48 -20.34 14.40 19.55
CA LYS A 48 -20.90 13.62 20.69
C LYS A 48 -22.24 12.92 20.36
N THR A 49 -22.95 13.38 19.34
CA THR A 49 -24.26 12.87 18.90
C THR A 49 -24.19 11.68 17.94
N ASP A 50 -23.03 11.40 17.33
CA ASP A 50 -22.93 10.28 16.39
C ASP A 50 -22.98 8.94 17.11
N SER A 51 -24.00 8.14 16.83
CA SER A 51 -24.05 6.75 17.32
C SER A 51 -22.98 5.90 16.65
N SER A 52 -22.53 4.86 17.37
CA SER A 52 -21.57 3.89 16.83
C SER A 52 -22.12 3.19 15.57
N MET A 53 -23.42 2.99 15.47
CA MET A 53 -24.08 2.40 14.29
C MET A 53 -23.95 3.30 13.06
N VAL A 54 -24.21 4.60 13.19
CA VAL A 54 -24.10 5.55 12.07
C VAL A 54 -22.66 5.60 11.55
N ARG A 55 -21.66 5.69 12.43
CA ARG A 55 -20.25 5.72 12.04
C ARG A 55 -19.79 4.44 11.37
N ARG A 56 -20.27 3.28 11.85
CA ARG A 56 -19.98 1.98 11.24
C ARG A 56 -20.57 1.90 9.83
N ARG A 57 -21.82 2.35 9.65
CA ARG A 57 -22.47 2.39 8.34
C ARG A 57 -21.74 3.30 7.37
N MET A 58 -21.39 4.53 7.77
CA MET A 58 -20.62 5.45 6.91
C MET A 58 -19.26 4.90 6.50
N SER A 59 -18.57 4.19 7.40
CA SER A 59 -17.29 3.56 7.09
C SER A 59 -17.44 2.41 6.10
N GLN A 60 -18.51 1.64 6.23
CA GLN A 60 -18.83 0.55 5.30
C GLN A 60 -19.19 1.08 3.91
N GLU A 61 -20.09 2.07 3.82
CA GLU A 61 -20.48 2.72 2.55
C GLU A 61 -19.27 3.33 1.82
N MET A 62 -18.33 3.93 2.56
CA MET A 62 -17.09 4.45 1.97
C MET A 62 -16.21 3.32 1.40
N ALA A 63 -16.05 2.23 2.14
CA ALA A 63 -15.25 1.09 1.67
C ALA A 63 -15.88 0.44 0.43
N GLU A 64 -17.20 0.29 0.40
CA GLU A 64 -17.95 -0.22 -0.75
C GLU A 64 -17.78 0.66 -1.98
N LYS A 65 -17.84 1.98 -1.82
CA LYS A 65 -17.59 2.95 -2.89
C LYS A 65 -16.18 2.80 -3.47
N LEU A 66 -15.15 2.76 -2.62
CA LEU A 66 -13.75 2.61 -3.04
C LEU A 66 -13.53 1.31 -3.82
N VAL A 67 -14.12 0.23 -3.35
CA VAL A 67 -14.05 -1.08 -4.01
C VAL A 67 -14.76 -1.07 -5.36
N ALA A 68 -15.95 -0.45 -5.45
CA ALA A 68 -16.70 -0.34 -6.70
C ALA A 68 -15.94 0.48 -7.75
N GLU A 69 -15.37 1.62 -7.35
CA GLU A 69 -14.53 2.47 -8.22
C GLU A 69 -13.29 1.71 -8.71
N PHE A 70 -12.60 0.99 -7.82
CA PHE A 70 -11.45 0.18 -8.18
C PHE A 70 -11.82 -0.92 -9.18
N THR A 71 -12.93 -1.64 -8.95
CA THR A 71 -13.40 -2.73 -9.81
C THR A 71 -13.73 -2.21 -11.22
N SER A 72 -14.44 -1.07 -11.32
CA SER A 72 -14.73 -0.44 -12.60
C SER A 72 -13.45 -0.07 -13.36
N GLN A 73 -12.50 0.58 -12.69
CA GLN A 73 -11.22 0.96 -13.30
C GLN A 73 -10.39 -0.25 -13.74
N ALA A 74 -10.42 -1.34 -12.97
CA ALA A 74 -9.72 -2.57 -13.32
C ALA A 74 -10.31 -3.22 -14.59
N ALA A 75 -11.64 -3.25 -14.69
CA ALA A 75 -12.34 -3.75 -15.88
C ALA A 75 -12.00 -2.91 -17.12
N ASP A 76 -12.08 -1.58 -17.03
CA ASP A 76 -11.72 -0.66 -18.11
C ASP A 76 -10.28 -0.81 -18.59
N LYS A 77 -9.39 -1.17 -17.68
CA LYS A 77 -7.97 -1.39 -17.99
C LYS A 77 -7.64 -2.84 -18.37
N GLY A 78 -8.58 -3.76 -18.31
CA GLY A 78 -8.34 -5.19 -18.58
C GLY A 78 -7.36 -5.84 -17.60
N VAL A 79 -7.41 -5.46 -16.31
CA VAL A 79 -6.57 -6.03 -15.26
C VAL A 79 -7.35 -7.08 -14.48
N ASN A 80 -6.79 -8.29 -14.34
CA ASN A 80 -7.36 -9.31 -13.45
C ASN A 80 -7.34 -8.80 -12.00
N SER A 81 -8.53 -8.63 -11.41
CA SER A 81 -8.63 -8.01 -10.09
C SER A 81 -9.60 -8.70 -9.16
N LYS A 82 -9.33 -8.54 -7.87
CA LYS A 82 -10.19 -8.95 -6.74
C LYS A 82 -10.31 -7.79 -5.77
N THR A 83 -11.31 -7.86 -4.89
CA THR A 83 -11.51 -6.84 -3.85
C THR A 83 -11.80 -7.47 -2.50
N ILE A 84 -11.36 -6.81 -1.43
CA ILE A 84 -11.56 -7.21 -0.05
C ILE A 84 -11.97 -5.99 0.75
N ILE A 85 -13.03 -6.12 1.57
CA ILE A 85 -13.39 -5.14 2.60
C ILE A 85 -13.15 -5.78 3.96
N ILE A 86 -12.31 -5.16 4.78
CA ILE A 86 -12.08 -5.57 6.15
C ILE A 86 -12.88 -4.66 7.08
N ALA A 87 -13.88 -5.24 7.76
CA ALA A 87 -14.63 -4.56 8.82
C ALA A 87 -14.05 -4.90 10.19
N GLY A 88 -14.12 -3.94 11.12
CA GLY A 88 -13.67 -4.11 12.51
C GLY A 88 -13.25 -2.80 13.15
N ASP A 89 -12.67 -2.87 14.34
CA ASP A 89 -11.93 -1.74 14.89
C ASP A 89 -10.56 -1.56 14.21
N ALA A 90 -9.81 -0.55 14.66
CA ALA A 90 -8.55 -0.20 14.00
C ALA A 90 -7.49 -1.28 14.15
N ASP A 91 -7.35 -1.85 15.34
CA ASP A 91 -6.31 -2.81 15.65
C ASP A 91 -6.63 -4.16 15.00
N GLU A 92 -7.87 -4.62 15.11
CA GLU A 92 -8.36 -5.85 14.48
C GLU A 92 -8.19 -5.78 12.94
N SER A 93 -8.57 -4.65 12.34
CA SER A 93 -8.45 -4.46 10.89
C SER A 93 -7.00 -4.42 10.43
N THR A 94 -6.10 -3.83 11.22
CA THR A 94 -4.66 -3.83 10.93
C THR A 94 -4.08 -5.25 10.99
N LEU A 95 -4.45 -6.04 11.98
CA LEU A 95 -4.02 -7.44 12.08
C LEU A 95 -4.55 -8.28 10.92
N LYS A 96 -5.83 -8.12 10.56
CA LYS A 96 -6.42 -8.82 9.41
C LYS A 96 -5.70 -8.43 8.10
N LEU A 97 -5.44 -7.13 7.88
CA LEU A 97 -4.67 -6.67 6.72
C LEU A 97 -3.29 -7.33 6.69
N THR A 98 -2.61 -7.39 7.83
CA THR A 98 -1.29 -8.05 7.95
C THR A 98 -1.37 -9.53 7.58
N HIS A 99 -2.38 -10.26 8.03
CA HIS A 99 -2.58 -11.67 7.68
C HIS A 99 -2.88 -11.86 6.18
N TYR A 100 -3.75 -11.02 5.59
CA TYR A 100 -3.99 -11.07 4.15
C TYR A 100 -2.70 -10.82 3.36
N SER A 101 -1.85 -9.91 3.83
CA SER A 101 -0.59 -9.55 3.19
C SER A 101 0.36 -10.72 2.96
N HIS A 102 0.31 -11.76 3.79
CA HIS A 102 1.18 -12.94 3.66
C HIS A 102 1.04 -13.67 2.31
N ASN A 103 -0.09 -13.52 1.63
CA ASN A 103 -0.40 -14.22 0.39
C ASN A 103 -0.05 -13.40 -0.87
N TYR A 104 0.61 -12.26 -0.72
CA TYR A 104 0.95 -11.37 -1.84
C TYR A 104 2.45 -11.21 -1.99
N ASP A 105 2.90 -10.93 -3.21
CA ASP A 105 4.32 -10.73 -3.53
C ASP A 105 4.76 -9.29 -3.29
N LEU A 106 3.82 -8.34 -3.42
CA LEU A 106 4.05 -6.91 -3.22
C LEU A 106 2.81 -6.25 -2.61
N LEU A 107 3.04 -5.41 -1.62
CA LEU A 107 2.01 -4.52 -1.07
C LEU A 107 2.26 -3.08 -1.54
N ILE A 108 1.18 -2.36 -1.89
CA ILE A 108 1.25 -0.94 -2.22
C ILE A 108 0.43 -0.19 -1.18
N LEU A 109 1.12 0.49 -0.27
CA LEU A 109 0.51 1.26 0.82
C LEU A 109 0.75 2.76 0.62
N ARG A 110 0.03 3.59 1.38
CA ARG A 110 0.31 5.03 1.45
C ARG A 110 1.40 5.32 2.47
N GLN A 111 2.26 6.28 2.19
CA GLN A 111 3.07 6.92 3.22
C GLN A 111 2.15 7.80 4.09
N PRO A 112 2.19 7.68 5.43
CA PRO A 112 1.44 8.57 6.31
C PRO A 112 1.84 10.02 6.12
N ASN A 113 0.84 10.92 6.00
CA ASN A 113 1.09 12.36 5.94
C ASN A 113 1.11 12.93 7.36
N PRO A 114 2.20 13.58 7.82
CA PRO A 114 2.31 14.16 9.16
C PRO A 114 1.20 15.18 9.49
N ASP A 115 0.69 15.91 8.50
CA ASP A 115 -0.34 16.93 8.69
C ASP A 115 -1.77 16.35 8.72
N HIS A 116 -1.92 15.03 8.54
CA HIS A 116 -3.22 14.40 8.49
C HIS A 116 -3.75 14.09 9.90
N GLU A 117 -5.04 14.38 10.16
CA GLU A 117 -5.69 14.13 11.48
C GLU A 117 -5.53 12.71 12.03
N ASN A 118 -5.37 11.72 11.16
CA ASN A 118 -5.19 10.30 11.50
C ASN A 118 -3.73 9.84 11.36
N TYR A 119 -2.74 10.75 11.41
CA TYR A 119 -1.33 10.42 11.20
C TYR A 119 -0.84 9.26 12.06
N SER A 120 -1.02 9.36 13.39
CA SER A 120 -0.57 8.33 14.34
C SER A 120 -1.14 6.96 14.02
N ARG A 121 -2.43 6.87 13.65
CA ARG A 121 -3.09 5.63 13.30
C ARG A 121 -2.58 5.05 11.98
N LEU A 122 -2.39 5.90 10.97
CA LEU A 122 -1.84 5.47 9.68
C LEU A 122 -0.40 5.02 9.80
N THR A 123 0.39 5.67 10.66
CA THR A 123 1.76 5.28 10.99
C THR A 123 1.78 3.91 11.66
N GLN A 124 0.96 3.72 12.70
CA GLN A 124 0.86 2.43 13.40
C GLN A 124 0.45 1.29 12.45
N LEU A 125 -0.52 1.53 11.55
CA LEU A 125 -0.92 0.55 10.53
C LEU A 125 0.27 0.20 9.62
N SER A 126 0.94 1.22 9.08
CA SER A 126 2.06 1.05 8.15
C SER A 126 3.23 0.31 8.79
N GLU A 127 3.60 0.67 10.02
CA GLU A 127 4.66 0.01 10.80
C GLU A 127 4.30 -1.44 11.14
N THR A 128 3.05 -1.68 11.56
CA THR A 128 2.60 -3.05 11.90
C THR A 128 2.67 -3.96 10.67
N VAL A 129 2.18 -3.49 9.52
CA VAL A 129 2.24 -4.28 8.29
C VAL A 129 3.68 -4.47 7.84
N LEU A 130 4.53 -3.42 7.89
CA LEU A 130 5.94 -3.50 7.51
C LEU A 130 6.71 -4.54 8.34
N LEU A 131 6.50 -4.54 9.64
CA LEU A 131 7.25 -5.40 10.56
C LEU A 131 6.72 -6.84 10.60
N LYS A 132 5.43 -7.06 10.32
CA LYS A 132 4.78 -8.35 10.55
C LYS A 132 4.31 -9.07 9.28
N SER A 133 4.25 -8.41 8.12
CA SER A 133 3.80 -9.07 6.89
C SER A 133 4.86 -10.00 6.29
N GLY A 134 6.14 -9.74 6.54
CA GLY A 134 7.25 -10.46 5.88
C GLY A 134 7.29 -10.24 4.36
N ARG A 135 6.60 -9.23 3.83
CA ARG A 135 6.48 -8.94 2.41
C ARG A 135 7.05 -7.57 2.06
N PRO A 136 7.56 -7.38 0.84
CA PRO A 136 8.00 -6.05 0.39
C PRO A 136 6.82 -5.10 0.30
N ILE A 137 7.05 -3.84 0.69
CA ILE A 137 6.05 -2.78 0.65
C ILE A 137 6.57 -1.63 -0.20
N LEU A 138 5.79 -1.24 -1.19
CA LEU A 138 5.95 -0.01 -1.93
C LEU A 138 5.12 1.09 -1.24
N PHE A 139 5.77 2.00 -0.53
CA PHE A 139 5.11 3.16 0.04
C PHE A 139 4.97 4.26 -1.01
N MET A 140 3.72 4.61 -1.34
CA MET A 140 3.43 5.75 -2.21
C MET A 140 3.51 7.05 -1.41
N PRO A 141 4.38 8.00 -1.81
CA PRO A 141 4.54 9.27 -1.12
C PRO A 141 3.23 10.04 -1.02
N TYR A 142 3.08 10.89 0.00
CA TYR A 142 1.92 11.77 0.16
C TYR A 142 2.07 13.12 -0.58
N ILE A 143 3.25 13.40 -1.14
CA ILE A 143 3.57 14.61 -1.92
C ILE A 143 4.24 14.20 -3.24
N GLY A 144 3.93 14.94 -4.32
CA GLY A 144 4.70 14.92 -5.56
C GLY A 144 4.57 13.65 -6.41
N THR A 145 3.43 12.98 -6.37
CA THR A 145 3.24 11.68 -7.04
C THR A 145 2.34 11.74 -8.26
N ASP A 146 2.64 12.60 -9.21
CA ASP A 146 1.92 12.61 -10.49
C ASP A 146 2.36 11.47 -11.42
N LYS A 147 3.50 10.84 -11.14
CA LYS A 147 4.10 9.78 -11.96
C LYS A 147 4.22 8.47 -11.21
N CYS A 148 4.05 7.39 -11.95
CA CYS A 148 4.30 6.05 -11.45
C CYS A 148 5.81 5.86 -11.18
N PRO A 149 6.21 5.40 -9.98
CA PRO A 149 7.63 5.20 -9.64
C PRO A 149 8.26 4.06 -10.46
N GLY A 150 9.61 3.99 -10.45
CA GLY A 150 10.36 2.83 -10.95
C GLY A 150 11.18 3.09 -12.22
N GLU A 151 11.11 4.27 -12.85
CA GLU A 151 11.98 4.58 -14.01
C GLU A 151 13.44 4.81 -13.60
N ARG A 152 13.67 5.52 -12.50
CA ARG A 152 14.98 5.71 -11.88
C ARG A 152 14.90 5.28 -10.43
N VAL A 153 15.77 4.37 -10.03
CA VAL A 153 15.74 3.76 -8.69
C VAL A 153 17.09 3.98 -8.01
N MET A 154 17.04 4.48 -6.80
CA MET A 154 18.19 4.55 -5.91
C MET A 154 18.10 3.42 -4.88
N ILE A 155 19.15 2.64 -4.77
CA ILE A 155 19.32 1.62 -3.74
C ILE A 155 20.25 2.19 -2.68
N THR A 156 19.77 2.28 -1.44
CA THR A 156 20.63 2.57 -0.29
C THR A 156 21.11 1.26 0.32
N TRP A 157 22.41 1.07 0.43
CA TRP A 157 23.01 -0.17 0.86
C TRP A 157 23.89 0.01 2.08
N ASP A 158 23.62 -0.76 3.12
CA ASP A 158 24.37 -0.76 4.39
C ASP A 158 25.01 -2.11 4.73
N GLY A 159 24.95 -3.10 3.80
CA GLY A 159 25.51 -4.43 4.01
C GLY A 159 24.66 -5.36 4.88
N THR A 160 23.50 -4.92 5.37
CA THR A 160 22.65 -5.74 6.26
C THR A 160 21.83 -6.77 5.52
N ALA A 161 21.40 -7.82 6.24
CA ALA A 161 20.45 -8.80 5.71
C ALA A 161 19.09 -8.16 5.31
N SER A 162 18.72 -7.04 5.93
CA SER A 162 17.50 -6.30 5.58
C SER A 162 17.64 -5.60 4.24
N ALA A 163 18.78 -4.91 4.00
CA ALA A 163 19.07 -4.31 2.71
C ALA A 163 19.14 -5.38 1.60
N CYS A 164 19.79 -6.51 1.86
CA CYS A 164 19.85 -7.63 0.92
C CYS A 164 18.44 -8.13 0.53
N ARG A 165 17.56 -8.36 1.52
CA ARG A 165 16.18 -8.77 1.27
C ARG A 165 15.38 -7.71 0.49
N ALA A 166 15.56 -6.44 0.83
CA ALA A 166 14.87 -5.33 0.16
C ALA A 166 15.26 -5.27 -1.33
N VAL A 167 16.54 -5.34 -1.64
CA VAL A 167 17.03 -5.37 -3.03
C VAL A 167 16.52 -6.59 -3.77
N HIS A 168 16.62 -7.78 -3.16
CA HIS A 168 16.15 -9.02 -3.79
C HIS A 168 14.65 -8.95 -4.13
N ASN A 169 13.83 -8.47 -3.20
CA ASN A 169 12.40 -8.30 -3.41
C ASN A 169 12.05 -7.21 -4.43
N ALA A 170 12.93 -6.22 -4.65
CA ALA A 170 12.75 -5.16 -5.62
C ALA A 170 13.22 -5.55 -7.05
N ILE A 171 13.89 -6.69 -7.24
CA ILE A 171 14.41 -7.12 -8.55
C ILE A 171 13.37 -6.99 -9.68
N PRO A 172 12.09 -7.38 -9.51
CA PRO A 172 11.11 -7.23 -10.58
C PRO A 172 10.90 -5.77 -11.02
N ILE A 173 11.01 -4.81 -10.10
CA ILE A 173 10.95 -3.37 -10.42
C ILE A 173 12.27 -2.91 -11.05
N LEU A 174 13.41 -3.32 -10.48
CA LEU A 174 14.74 -2.92 -10.92
C LEU A 174 15.03 -3.35 -12.36
N GLN A 175 14.56 -4.52 -12.78
CA GLN A 175 14.71 -5.05 -14.15
C GLN A 175 14.03 -4.18 -15.21
N HIS A 176 13.06 -3.34 -14.83
CA HIS A 176 12.33 -2.44 -15.72
C HIS A 176 12.75 -0.97 -15.55
N ALA A 177 13.67 -0.70 -14.64
CA ALA A 177 14.20 0.64 -14.42
C ALA A 177 15.13 1.05 -15.59
N LYS A 178 15.06 2.32 -15.98
CA LYS A 178 15.99 2.91 -16.95
C LYS A 178 17.36 3.15 -16.34
N GLU A 179 17.38 3.39 -15.04
CA GLU A 179 18.61 3.70 -14.31
C GLU A 179 18.48 3.17 -12.86
N VAL A 180 19.53 2.51 -12.40
CA VAL A 180 19.64 2.05 -11.00
C VAL A 180 20.96 2.57 -10.44
N VAL A 181 20.87 3.35 -9.35
CA VAL A 181 22.02 3.91 -8.65
C VAL A 181 22.15 3.24 -7.29
N LEU A 182 23.34 2.67 -7.00
CA LEU A 182 23.67 2.14 -5.69
C LEU A 182 24.41 3.20 -4.86
N VAL A 183 23.88 3.52 -3.69
CA VAL A 183 24.49 4.45 -2.72
C VAL A 183 24.91 3.68 -1.48
N ILE A 184 26.19 3.77 -1.16
CA ILE A 184 26.78 3.21 0.06
C ILE A 184 27.21 4.38 0.93
N VAL A 185 26.74 4.41 2.18
CA VAL A 185 27.17 5.40 3.16
C VAL A 185 28.24 4.74 4.04
N GLU A 186 29.47 5.14 3.86
CA GLU A 186 30.57 4.74 4.75
C GLU A 186 30.51 5.56 6.03
N ASN A 187 30.33 4.89 7.15
CA ASN A 187 30.48 5.53 8.46
C ASN A 187 31.90 5.29 8.95
N ASP A 188 32.69 6.35 9.08
CA ASP A 188 34.03 6.32 9.68
C ASP A 188 34.04 5.94 11.18
N LYS A 189 33.07 5.14 11.61
CA LYS A 189 32.99 4.64 12.99
C LYS A 189 33.15 3.11 13.00
N THR A 190 34.38 2.70 12.87
CA THR A 190 34.92 1.45 13.42
C THR A 190 35.97 1.76 14.42
#